data_f302cf4f79fef69a1dc1926e78e90173
#
_entry.id   f302cf4f79fef69a1dc1926e78e90173
#
_cell.length_a   1.000
_cell.length_b   1.000
_cell.length_c   1.000
_cell.angle_alpha   90.00
_cell.angle_beta   90.00
_cell.angle_gamma   90.00
#
_symmetry.space_group_name_H-M   'P 1'
#
loop_
_entity.id
_entity.type
_entity.pdbx_description
1 polymer ?
#
loop_
_entity_poly.entity_id
_entity_poly.type
_entity_poly.pdbx_seq_one_letter_code
_entity_poly.pdbx_strand_id
1 'polypeptide(L)'
;EIIDQIKEMAEKNSDNSVYCLIIGTIYSNQESDLYNVDSALVYYDRAIAINPTDENAYINVGSMYIDKSAALINKANELPLDKYKEYDALIAEAKVFDEKALPYVEKAYELVPDDNAIRQALRTLYARLKMMDKAKALE
;
A
#
# COMPACT_ATOMS: atom_id res chain seq x y z
N GLU A 1 -22.75 7.80 11.15
CA GLU A 1 -21.42 8.39 10.89
C GLU A 1 -21.19 8.66 9.39
N ILE A 2 -20.20 9.49 9.05
CA ILE A 2 -19.91 9.84 7.65
C ILE A 2 -19.56 8.59 6.83
N ILE A 3 -18.79 7.66 7.41
CA ILE A 3 -18.42 6.43 6.70
C ILE A 3 -19.64 5.57 6.32
N ASP A 4 -20.65 5.53 7.17
CA ASP A 4 -21.88 4.75 6.89
C ASP A 4 -22.65 5.36 5.72
N GLN A 5 -22.71 6.68 5.64
CA GLN A 5 -23.30 7.40 4.52
C GLN A 5 -22.57 7.11 3.21
N ILE A 6 -21.21 7.11 3.24
CA ILE A 6 -20.40 6.80 2.05
C ILE A 6 -20.59 5.33 1.64
N LYS A 7 -20.69 4.41 2.59
CA LYS A 7 -21.01 3.00 2.31
C LYS A 7 -22.38 2.84 1.63
N GLU A 8 -23.39 3.55 2.13
CA GLU A 8 -24.70 3.56 1.50
C GLU A 8 -24.65 4.11 0.06
N MET A 9 -23.88 5.17 -0.15
CA MET A 9 -23.64 5.71 -1.49
C MET A 9 -22.93 4.71 -2.41
N ALA A 10 -21.94 3.97 -1.90
CA ALA A 10 -21.25 2.93 -2.65
C ALA A 10 -22.18 1.80 -3.09
N GLU A 11 -23.11 1.38 -2.23
CA GLU A 11 -24.10 0.35 -2.57
C GLU A 11 -25.14 0.86 -3.60
N LYS A 12 -25.55 2.13 -3.50
CA LYS A 12 -26.48 2.75 -4.47
C LYS A 12 -25.83 3.04 -5.83
N ASN A 13 -24.52 3.18 -5.88
CA ASN A 13 -23.74 3.50 -7.08
C ASN A 13 -22.65 2.44 -7.29
N SER A 14 -23.04 1.20 -7.42
CA SER A 14 -22.15 0.04 -7.46
C SER A 14 -21.18 0.00 -8.65
N ASP A 15 -21.40 0.84 -9.66
CA ASP A 15 -20.54 1.02 -10.83
C ASP A 15 -19.52 2.17 -10.67
N ASN A 16 -19.56 2.89 -9.54
CA ASN A 16 -18.64 3.99 -9.26
C ASN A 16 -17.59 3.60 -8.22
N SER A 17 -16.36 3.37 -8.69
CA SER A 17 -15.23 2.97 -7.83
C SER A 17 -14.79 4.02 -6.81
N VAL A 18 -15.14 5.30 -7.04
CA VAL A 18 -14.67 6.42 -6.20
C VAL A 18 -15.11 6.25 -4.74
N TYR A 19 -16.35 5.81 -4.49
CA TYR A 19 -16.82 5.57 -3.13
C TYR A 19 -16.01 4.49 -2.42
N CYS A 20 -15.67 3.41 -3.12
CA CYS A 20 -14.84 2.35 -2.58
C CYS A 20 -13.41 2.85 -2.30
N LEU A 21 -12.83 3.68 -3.16
CA LEU A 21 -11.53 4.31 -2.91
C LEU A 21 -11.55 5.18 -1.65
N ILE A 22 -12.58 5.99 -1.47
CA ILE A 22 -12.72 6.84 -0.28
C ILE A 22 -12.81 5.99 0.99
N ILE A 23 -13.63 4.95 0.99
CA ILE A 23 -13.78 4.07 2.16
C ILE A 23 -12.45 3.35 2.46
N GLY A 24 -11.78 2.84 1.43
CA GLY A 24 -10.46 2.22 1.56
C GLY A 24 -9.44 3.18 2.19
N THR A 25 -9.43 4.44 1.75
CA THR A 25 -8.56 5.49 2.28
C THR A 25 -8.86 5.80 3.76
N ILE A 26 -10.12 5.84 4.15
CA ILE A 26 -10.50 6.04 5.56
C ILE A 26 -9.97 4.90 6.43
N TYR A 27 -10.13 3.65 5.99
CA TYR A 27 -9.63 2.49 6.73
C TYR A 27 -8.11 2.33 6.70
N SER A 28 -7.43 2.86 5.70
CA SER A 28 -5.96 2.78 5.60
C SER A 28 -5.23 3.90 6.35
N ASN A 29 -5.94 4.90 6.87
CA ASN A 29 -5.34 5.99 7.62
C ASN A 29 -4.93 5.54 9.03
N GLN A 30 -3.63 5.42 9.28
CA GLN A 30 -3.06 4.96 10.55
C GLN A 30 -3.39 5.88 11.75
N GLU A 31 -3.75 7.13 11.50
CA GLU A 31 -4.11 8.10 12.54
C GLU A 31 -5.60 8.05 12.90
N SER A 32 -6.39 7.26 12.19
CA SER A 32 -7.82 7.15 12.39
C SER A 32 -8.16 6.02 13.38
N ASP A 33 -9.15 6.27 14.24
CA ASP A 33 -9.76 5.23 15.10
C ASP A 33 -10.41 4.09 14.27
N LEU A 34 -10.66 4.34 12.98
CA LEU A 34 -11.21 3.37 12.05
C LEU A 34 -10.13 2.54 11.33
N TYR A 35 -8.84 2.76 11.64
CA TYR A 35 -7.74 2.07 10.97
C TYR A 35 -7.93 0.55 10.97
N ASN A 36 -8.02 -0.03 9.80
CA ASN A 36 -8.19 -1.47 9.61
C ASN A 36 -7.74 -1.87 8.19
N VAL A 37 -6.57 -2.49 8.12
CA VAL A 37 -5.96 -2.88 6.84
C VAL A 37 -6.82 -3.86 6.05
N ASP A 38 -7.42 -4.85 6.72
CA ASP A 38 -8.25 -5.85 6.04
C ASP A 38 -9.49 -5.21 5.42
N SER A 39 -10.13 -4.30 6.16
CA SER A 39 -11.26 -3.52 5.63
C SER A 39 -10.84 -2.61 4.48
N ALA A 40 -9.68 -1.95 4.59
CA ALA A 40 -9.15 -1.13 3.50
C ALA A 40 -8.95 -1.95 2.22
N LEU A 41 -8.34 -3.13 2.34
CA LEU A 41 -8.13 -4.04 1.21
C LEU A 41 -9.43 -4.46 0.53
N VAL A 42 -10.46 -4.82 1.31
CA VAL A 42 -11.77 -5.20 0.75
C VAL A 42 -12.31 -4.10 -0.16
N TYR A 43 -12.26 -2.84 0.29
CA TYR A 43 -12.77 -1.73 -0.50
C TYR A 43 -11.88 -1.35 -1.67
N TYR A 44 -10.57 -1.41 -1.52
CA TYR A 44 -9.65 -1.20 -2.64
C TYR A 44 -9.79 -2.29 -3.71
N ASP A 45 -9.96 -3.54 -3.32
CA ASP A 45 -10.19 -4.64 -4.27
C ASP A 45 -11.53 -4.48 -5.00
N ARG A 46 -12.57 -4.00 -4.31
CA ARG A 46 -13.83 -3.62 -4.96
C ARG A 46 -13.64 -2.50 -5.97
N ALA A 47 -12.87 -1.47 -5.63
CA ALA A 47 -12.56 -0.38 -6.54
C ALA A 47 -11.82 -0.87 -7.80
N ILE A 48 -10.84 -1.76 -7.63
CA ILE A 48 -10.10 -2.38 -8.73
C ILE A 48 -11.03 -3.23 -9.61
N ALA A 49 -11.94 -3.99 -9.01
CA ALA A 49 -12.91 -4.79 -9.76
C ALA A 49 -13.86 -3.94 -10.60
N ILE A 50 -14.26 -2.76 -10.10
CA ILE A 50 -15.12 -1.82 -10.82
C ILE A 50 -14.34 -1.11 -11.93
N ASN A 51 -13.13 -0.64 -11.63
CA ASN A 51 -12.28 0.08 -12.59
C ASN A 51 -10.83 -0.42 -12.51
N PRO A 52 -10.48 -1.49 -13.26
CA PRO A 52 -9.16 -2.12 -13.20
C PRO A 52 -8.02 -1.30 -13.82
N THR A 53 -8.33 -0.15 -14.43
CA THR A 53 -7.33 0.74 -15.04
C THR A 53 -7.12 2.02 -14.23
N ASP A 54 -7.72 2.13 -13.04
CA ASP A 54 -7.49 3.26 -12.14
C ASP A 54 -6.23 3.02 -11.31
N GLU A 55 -5.16 3.70 -11.66
CA GLU A 55 -3.87 3.62 -10.97
C GLU A 55 -3.97 3.98 -9.49
N ASN A 56 -4.93 4.84 -9.10
CA ASN A 56 -5.08 5.29 -7.71
C ASN A 56 -5.40 4.12 -6.76
N ALA A 57 -6.23 3.18 -7.20
CA ALA A 57 -6.55 2.00 -6.39
C ALA A 57 -5.29 1.17 -6.10
N TYR A 58 -4.48 0.93 -7.11
CA TYR A 58 -3.24 0.15 -6.98
C TYR A 58 -2.20 0.87 -6.13
N ILE A 59 -1.96 2.15 -6.38
CA ILE A 59 -0.96 2.89 -5.60
C ILE A 59 -1.38 3.08 -4.13
N ASN A 60 -2.67 3.21 -3.85
CA ASN A 60 -3.16 3.30 -2.49
C ASN A 60 -2.92 2.01 -1.70
N VAL A 61 -3.14 0.83 -2.29
CA VAL A 61 -2.79 -0.45 -1.66
C VAL A 61 -1.28 -0.56 -1.47
N GLY A 62 -0.51 -0.25 -2.51
CA GLY A 62 0.95 -0.27 -2.45
C GLY A 62 1.50 0.61 -1.34
N SER A 63 1.02 1.85 -1.25
CA SER A 63 1.41 2.81 -0.21
C SER A 63 1.07 2.31 1.19
N MET A 64 -0.11 1.74 1.38
CA MET A 64 -0.52 1.18 2.66
C MET A 64 0.45 0.09 3.15
N TYR A 65 0.86 -0.81 2.29
CA TYR A 65 1.84 -1.84 2.64
C TYR A 65 3.24 -1.29 2.84
N ILE A 66 3.67 -0.32 2.00
CA ILE A 66 4.96 0.38 2.17
C ILE A 66 5.01 1.08 3.53
N ASP A 67 3.94 1.75 3.93
CA ASP A 67 3.86 2.44 5.23
C ASP A 67 3.94 1.46 6.40
N LYS A 68 3.30 0.30 6.30
CA LYS A 68 3.44 -0.76 7.30
C LYS A 68 4.87 -1.29 7.39
N SER A 69 5.51 -1.52 6.26
CA SER A 69 6.91 -1.92 6.20
C SER A 69 7.83 -0.87 6.82
N ALA A 70 7.64 0.40 6.45
CA ALA A 70 8.43 1.51 6.99
C ALA A 70 8.30 1.63 8.51
N ALA A 71 7.09 1.48 9.05
CA ALA A 71 6.85 1.52 10.50
C ALA A 71 7.62 0.40 11.23
N LEU A 72 7.66 -0.80 10.66
CA LEU A 72 8.42 -1.94 11.23
C LEU A 72 9.93 -1.71 11.15
N ILE A 73 10.43 -1.18 10.04
CA ILE A 73 11.85 -0.82 9.88
C ILE A 73 12.26 0.25 10.89
N ASN A 74 11.45 1.28 11.08
CA ASN A 74 11.70 2.33 12.06
C ASN A 74 11.73 1.76 13.48
N LYS A 75 10.79 0.90 13.82
CA LYS A 75 10.75 0.20 15.11
C LYS A 75 12.01 -0.66 15.33
N ALA A 76 12.44 -1.38 14.30
CA ALA A 76 13.67 -2.17 14.34
C ALA A 76 14.89 -1.30 14.59
N ASN A 77 15.00 -0.15 13.90
CA ASN A 77 16.12 0.77 14.03
C ASN A 77 16.21 1.47 15.40
N GLU A 78 15.12 1.51 16.17
CA GLU A 78 15.08 2.04 17.54
C GLU A 78 15.55 1.02 18.59
N LEU A 79 15.71 -0.26 18.24
CA LEU A 79 16.12 -1.29 19.18
C LEU A 79 17.58 -1.13 19.59
N PRO A 80 17.92 -1.47 20.87
CA PRO A 80 19.32 -1.61 21.28
C PRO A 80 20.07 -2.68 20.49
N LEU A 81 21.39 -2.52 20.34
CA LEU A 81 22.23 -3.39 19.53
C LEU A 81 22.23 -4.87 19.98
N ASP A 82 21.98 -5.13 21.26
CA ASP A 82 21.88 -6.48 21.80
C ASP A 82 20.56 -7.19 21.46
N LYS A 83 19.57 -6.46 20.94
CA LYS A 83 18.26 -6.99 20.52
C LYS A 83 18.23 -7.42 19.05
N TYR A 84 19.32 -8.02 18.57
CA TYR A 84 19.45 -8.37 17.15
C TYR A 84 18.42 -9.40 16.67
N LYS A 85 17.97 -10.32 17.52
CA LYS A 85 16.91 -11.30 17.15
C LYS A 85 15.56 -10.61 16.91
N GLU A 86 15.22 -9.65 17.78
CA GLU A 86 14.00 -8.84 17.62
C GLU A 86 14.10 -7.96 16.37
N TYR A 87 15.27 -7.36 16.15
CA TYR A 87 15.57 -6.60 14.93
C TYR A 87 15.34 -7.43 13.67
N ASP A 88 15.93 -8.61 13.59
CA ASP A 88 15.81 -9.50 12.44
C ASP A 88 14.35 -9.93 12.21
N ALA A 89 13.60 -10.20 13.27
CA ALA A 89 12.17 -10.55 13.17
C ALA A 89 11.34 -9.40 12.60
N LEU A 90 11.59 -8.16 13.03
CA LEU A 90 10.89 -6.98 12.51
C LEU A 90 11.24 -6.70 11.04
N ILE A 91 12.51 -6.84 10.66
CA ILE A 91 12.95 -6.68 9.27
C ILE A 91 12.34 -7.77 8.37
N ALA A 92 12.26 -9.00 8.84
CA ALA A 92 11.62 -10.09 8.10
C ALA A 92 10.11 -9.83 7.89
N GLU A 93 9.42 -9.30 8.90
CA GLU A 93 8.02 -8.91 8.80
C GLU A 93 7.83 -7.75 7.83
N ALA A 94 8.69 -6.74 7.89
CA ALA A 94 8.69 -5.61 6.96
C ALA A 94 8.83 -6.09 5.50
N LYS A 95 9.73 -7.03 5.25
CA LYS A 95 9.92 -7.64 3.92
C LYS A 95 8.65 -8.27 3.38
N VAL A 96 7.87 -8.95 4.22
CA VAL A 96 6.57 -9.54 3.80
C VAL A 96 5.64 -8.45 3.27
N PHE A 97 5.57 -7.29 3.93
CA PHE A 97 4.74 -6.17 3.45
C PHE A 97 5.29 -5.54 2.17
N ASP A 98 6.61 -5.41 2.02
CA ASP A 98 7.22 -4.96 0.77
C ASP A 98 6.89 -5.91 -0.39
N GLU A 99 6.94 -7.21 -0.16
CA GLU A 99 6.55 -8.23 -1.15
C GLU A 99 5.06 -8.14 -1.53
N LYS A 100 4.19 -7.83 -0.57
CA LYS A 100 2.76 -7.60 -0.83
C LYS A 100 2.51 -6.32 -1.61
N ALA A 101 3.27 -5.27 -1.34
CA ALA A 101 3.16 -3.99 -2.04
C ALA A 101 3.56 -4.10 -3.52
N LEU A 102 4.55 -4.93 -3.83
CA LEU A 102 5.23 -4.96 -5.13
C LEU A 102 4.28 -5.13 -6.31
N PRO A 103 3.38 -6.13 -6.39
CA PRO A 103 2.52 -6.30 -7.55
C PRO A 103 1.57 -5.12 -7.77
N TYR A 104 1.12 -4.46 -6.71
CA TYR A 104 0.26 -3.28 -6.82
C TYR A 104 1.01 -2.07 -7.37
N VAL A 105 2.22 -1.81 -6.88
CA VAL A 105 3.05 -0.70 -7.36
C VAL A 105 3.55 -0.96 -8.80
N GLU A 106 3.89 -2.20 -9.13
CA GLU A 106 4.23 -2.59 -10.51
C GLU A 106 3.05 -2.34 -11.46
N LYS A 107 1.83 -2.68 -11.06
CA LYS A 107 0.63 -2.42 -11.86
C LYS A 107 0.36 -0.92 -12.02
N ALA A 108 0.49 -0.13 -10.97
CA ALA A 108 0.36 1.32 -11.04
C ALA A 108 1.38 1.92 -12.00
N TYR A 109 2.63 1.48 -11.95
CA TYR A 109 3.69 1.92 -12.87
C TYR A 109 3.39 1.53 -14.32
N GLU A 110 2.88 0.33 -14.56
CA GLU A 110 2.45 -0.11 -15.90
C GLU A 110 1.39 0.80 -16.49
N LEU A 111 0.42 1.25 -15.65
CA LEU A 111 -0.67 2.13 -16.08
C LEU A 111 -0.21 3.58 -16.33
N VAL A 112 0.71 4.09 -15.53
CA VAL A 112 1.20 5.48 -15.61
C VAL A 112 2.74 5.53 -15.48
N PRO A 113 3.48 5.06 -16.50
CA PRO A 113 4.94 4.93 -16.44
C PRO A 113 5.68 6.28 -16.34
N ASP A 114 5.02 7.38 -16.64
CA ASP A 114 5.59 8.73 -16.57
C ASP A 114 5.46 9.36 -15.17
N ASP A 115 4.75 8.72 -14.25
CA ASP A 115 4.61 9.22 -12.88
C ASP A 115 5.90 8.98 -12.08
N ASN A 116 6.58 10.08 -11.72
CA ASN A 116 7.84 10.01 -10.99
C ASN A 116 7.68 9.47 -9.56
N ALA A 117 6.57 9.75 -8.89
CA ALA A 117 6.32 9.28 -7.52
C ALA A 117 6.15 7.76 -7.50
N ILE A 118 5.38 7.22 -8.43
CA ILE A 118 5.18 5.76 -8.58
C ILE A 118 6.50 5.08 -8.95
N ARG A 119 7.25 5.66 -9.88
CA ARG A 119 8.57 5.14 -10.27
C ARG A 119 9.53 5.09 -9.08
N GLN A 120 9.60 6.13 -8.26
CA GLN A 120 10.44 6.15 -7.07
C GLN A 120 10.00 5.14 -6.01
N ALA A 121 8.69 4.98 -5.82
CA ALA A 121 8.15 3.96 -4.92
C ALA A 121 8.56 2.55 -5.36
N LEU A 122 8.41 2.26 -6.65
CA LEU A 122 8.79 0.97 -7.23
C LEU A 122 10.31 0.72 -7.12
N ARG A 123 11.10 1.73 -7.42
CA ARG A 123 12.57 1.66 -7.27
C ARG A 123 12.99 1.36 -5.83
N THR A 124 12.34 2.01 -4.87
CA THR A 124 12.58 1.78 -3.43
C THR A 124 12.25 0.33 -3.05
N LEU A 125 11.11 -0.19 -3.51
CA LEU A 125 10.71 -1.58 -3.26
C LEU A 125 11.72 -2.57 -3.86
N TYR A 126 12.13 -2.36 -5.09
CA TYR A 126 13.15 -3.22 -5.73
C TYR A 126 14.46 -3.21 -4.95
N ALA A 127 14.91 -2.04 -4.48
CA ALA A 127 16.12 -1.93 -3.67
C ALA A 127 15.99 -2.66 -2.32
N ARG A 128 14.88 -2.48 -1.61
CA ARG A 128 14.61 -3.18 -0.34
C ARG A 128 14.54 -4.70 -0.51
N LEU A 129 14.00 -5.17 -1.62
CA LEU A 129 13.89 -6.59 -1.96
C LEU A 129 15.15 -7.13 -2.65
N LYS A 130 16.21 -6.33 -2.72
CA LYS A 130 17.50 -6.68 -3.34
C LYS A 130 17.40 -7.06 -4.82
N MET A 131 16.41 -6.51 -5.51
CA MET A 131 16.22 -6.65 -6.95
C MET A 131 16.96 -5.51 -7.69
N MET A 132 18.28 -5.45 -7.53
CA MET A 132 19.09 -4.29 -7.91
C MET A 132 19.10 -4.01 -9.41
N ASP A 133 19.03 -5.02 -10.26
CA ASP A 133 19.00 -4.83 -11.72
C ASP A 133 17.69 -4.13 -12.13
N LYS A 134 16.57 -4.51 -11.51
CA LYS A 134 15.28 -3.86 -11.75
C LYS A 134 15.26 -2.42 -11.21
N ALA A 135 15.85 -2.19 -10.04
CA ALA A 135 15.97 -0.85 -9.47
C ALA A 135 16.78 0.08 -10.39
N LYS A 136 17.90 -0.39 -10.94
CA LYS A 136 18.74 0.38 -11.89
C LYS A 136 18.00 0.70 -13.18
N ALA A 137 17.19 -0.21 -13.69
CA ALA A 137 16.43 0.01 -14.91
C ALA A 137 15.44 1.17 -14.80
N LEU A 138 15.10 1.62 -13.58
CA LEU A 138 14.20 2.75 -13.30
C LEU A 138 14.95 4.07 -13.02
N GLU A 139 16.26 4.09 -13.10
CA GLU A 139 17.07 5.32 -12.93
C GLU A 139 16.89 6.33 -14.06
#